data_6dd02eee2be06b7afd912f6a0717ff3e
#
_entry.id   6dd02eee2be06b7afd912f6a0717ff3e
#
_cell.length_a   1.000
_cell.length_b   1.000
_cell.length_c   1.000
_cell.angle_alpha   90.00
_cell.angle_beta   90.00
_cell.angle_gamma   90.00
#
_symmetry.space_group_name_H-M   'P 1'
#
loop_
_entity.id
_entity.type
_entity.pdbx_description
1 polymer ?
#
loop_
_entity_poly.entity_id
_entity_poly.type
_entity_poly.pdbx_seq_one_letter_code
_entity_poly.pdbx_strand_id
1 'polypeptide(L)'
;MSRIVIITFLAAIAAVSTVTLPATSTVAAEVVLEAEFLSDKKNIAAGKKMFRKRCARCHGPRAYPGKAPKLQPKKYKPEFVYRRITKGFRGMPSWKKRYNLKQRKSLTAYVMSKGFKH
;
A
#
# COMPACT_ATOMS: atom_id res chain seq x y z
N MET A 1 52.75 70.44 3.62
CA MET A 1 52.95 69.07 3.97
C MET A 1 51.62 68.50 4.43
N SER A 2 50.82 67.99 3.51
CA SER A 2 49.48 67.42 3.78
C SER A 2 49.53 65.92 3.78
N ARG A 3 49.19 65.30 4.89
CA ARG A 3 49.07 63.87 5.01
C ARG A 3 47.61 63.48 4.72
N ILE A 4 47.40 62.78 3.59
CA ILE A 4 46.09 62.24 3.24
C ILE A 4 45.97 60.90 3.98
N VAL A 5 44.99 60.80 4.87
CA VAL A 5 44.64 59.55 5.56
C VAL A 5 43.55 58.89 4.72
N ILE A 6 43.89 57.76 4.08
CA ILE A 6 42.94 56.94 3.35
C ILE A 6 42.31 55.97 4.36
N ILE A 7 41.02 56.18 4.66
CA ILE A 7 40.21 55.27 5.47
C ILE A 7 39.62 54.23 4.56
N THR A 8 40.14 53.02 4.62
CA THR A 8 39.57 51.86 3.91
C THR A 8 38.40 51.30 4.72
N PHE A 9 37.19 51.47 4.20
CA PHE A 9 36.01 50.81 4.75
C PHE A 9 36.02 49.34 4.32
N LEU A 10 36.21 48.41 5.25
CA LEU A 10 35.95 46.99 5.04
C LEU A 10 34.45 46.77 5.15
N ALA A 11 33.79 46.51 4.04
CA ALA A 11 32.40 46.07 4.02
C ALA A 11 32.38 44.57 4.34
N ALA A 12 31.92 44.19 5.53
CA ALA A 12 31.64 42.82 5.90
C ALA A 12 30.33 42.37 5.25
N ILE A 13 30.42 41.55 4.22
CA ILE A 13 29.24 40.88 3.61
C ILE A 13 28.88 39.70 4.49
N ALA A 14 27.82 39.85 5.28
CA ALA A 14 27.21 38.73 6.02
C ALA A 14 26.46 37.81 5.04
N ALA A 15 27.01 36.66 4.75
CA ALA A 15 26.34 35.62 3.98
C ALA A 15 25.21 34.99 4.83
N VAL A 16 23.97 35.35 4.53
CA VAL A 16 22.79 34.73 5.11
C VAL A 16 22.60 33.38 4.39
N SER A 17 23.05 32.29 5.04
CA SER A 17 22.79 30.94 4.57
C SER A 17 21.33 30.59 4.84
N THR A 18 20.49 30.64 3.81
CA THR A 18 19.12 30.12 3.86
C THR A 18 19.16 28.60 3.88
N VAL A 19 18.91 28.01 5.04
CA VAL A 19 18.70 26.57 5.18
C VAL A 19 17.30 26.26 4.64
N THR A 20 17.24 25.80 3.40
CA THR A 20 16.02 25.21 2.83
C THR A 20 15.81 23.83 3.44
N LEU A 21 14.87 23.74 4.39
CA LEU A 21 14.37 22.46 4.90
C LEU A 21 13.63 21.73 3.76
N PRO A 22 13.98 20.46 3.47
CA PRO A 22 13.20 19.69 2.52
C PRO A 22 11.80 19.49 3.09
N ALA A 23 10.78 19.92 2.35
CA ALA A 23 9.39 19.61 2.64
C ALA A 23 9.24 18.08 2.62
N THR A 24 9.14 17.45 3.78
CA THR A 24 8.76 16.06 3.92
C THR A 24 7.32 15.94 3.45
N SER A 25 7.14 15.63 2.16
CA SER A 25 5.87 15.20 1.62
C SER A 25 5.46 13.93 2.37
N THR A 26 4.48 14.05 3.24
CA THR A 26 3.82 12.89 3.86
C THR A 26 2.99 12.21 2.77
N VAL A 27 3.67 11.47 1.90
CA VAL A 27 3.01 10.54 0.98
C VAL A 27 2.32 9.54 1.90
N ALA A 28 0.97 9.55 1.88
CA ALA A 28 0.20 8.51 2.53
C ALA A 28 0.80 7.16 2.10
N ALA A 29 1.36 6.42 3.07
CA ALA A 29 2.14 5.22 2.80
C ALA A 29 1.29 4.28 1.93
N GLU A 30 1.61 4.24 0.65
CA GLU A 30 0.99 3.30 -0.27
C GLU A 30 1.34 1.91 0.20
N VAL A 31 0.31 1.07 0.34
CA VAL A 31 0.53 -0.30 0.83
C VAL A 31 1.29 -1.07 -0.23
N VAL A 32 2.57 -1.29 0.02
CA VAL A 32 3.41 -2.10 -0.86
C VAL A 32 3.03 -3.57 -0.71
N LEU A 33 2.71 -4.19 -1.84
CA LEU A 33 2.39 -5.63 -1.95
C LEU A 33 3.58 -6.33 -2.57
N GLU A 34 4.59 -6.60 -1.75
CA GLU A 34 5.84 -7.23 -2.18
C GLU A 34 5.57 -8.61 -2.81
N ALA A 35 6.20 -8.89 -3.95
CA ALA A 35 6.05 -10.16 -4.66
C ALA A 35 6.43 -11.37 -3.78
N GLU A 36 7.44 -11.22 -2.93
CA GLU A 36 7.86 -12.21 -1.96
C GLU A 36 6.75 -12.53 -0.96
N PHE A 37 6.10 -11.49 -0.37
CA PHE A 37 4.97 -11.68 0.54
C PHE A 37 3.80 -12.39 -0.14
N LEU A 38 3.51 -12.03 -1.41
CA LEU A 38 2.39 -12.61 -2.16
C LEU A 38 2.63 -14.06 -2.58
N SER A 39 3.88 -14.47 -2.73
CA SER A 39 4.28 -15.85 -3.11
C SER A 39 4.54 -16.75 -1.91
N ASP A 40 4.66 -16.20 -0.71
CA ASP A 40 4.94 -16.95 0.51
C ASP A 40 3.81 -17.93 0.85
N LYS A 41 4.17 -19.20 1.03
CA LYS A 41 3.22 -20.29 1.29
C LYS A 41 2.43 -20.10 2.59
N LYS A 42 3.05 -19.54 3.64
CA LYS A 42 2.39 -19.29 4.94
C LYS A 42 1.35 -18.20 4.81
N ASN A 43 1.68 -17.12 4.09
CA ASN A 43 0.75 -16.03 3.83
C ASN A 43 -0.44 -16.49 2.97
N ILE A 44 -0.18 -17.26 1.93
CA ILE A 44 -1.22 -17.87 1.08
C ILE A 44 -2.14 -18.79 1.91
N ALA A 45 -1.58 -19.64 2.75
CA ALA A 45 -2.36 -20.54 3.61
C ALA A 45 -3.23 -19.77 4.62
N ALA A 46 -2.69 -18.72 5.24
CA ALA A 46 -3.44 -17.82 6.11
C ALA A 46 -4.59 -17.13 5.38
N GLY A 47 -4.33 -16.63 4.17
CA GLY A 47 -5.35 -16.03 3.31
C GLY A 47 -6.45 -17.02 2.94
N LYS A 48 -6.08 -18.26 2.58
CA LYS A 48 -7.03 -19.35 2.27
C LYS A 48 -7.97 -19.63 3.45
N LYS A 49 -7.43 -19.73 4.66
CA LYS A 49 -8.24 -19.95 5.88
C LYS A 49 -9.26 -18.83 6.10
N MET A 50 -8.85 -17.59 5.96
CA MET A 50 -9.74 -16.43 6.11
C MET A 50 -10.78 -16.35 4.99
N PHE A 51 -10.38 -16.62 3.75
CA PHE A 51 -11.28 -16.65 2.59
C PHE A 51 -12.41 -17.67 2.81
N ARG A 52 -12.07 -18.91 3.16
CA ARG A 52 -13.06 -19.96 3.43
C ARG A 52 -14.02 -19.61 4.55
N LYS A 53 -13.54 -18.94 5.59
CA LYS A 53 -14.36 -18.58 6.76
C LYS A 53 -15.35 -17.45 6.46
N ARG A 54 -15.02 -16.51 5.59
CA ARG A 54 -15.81 -15.28 5.40
C ARG A 54 -16.18 -14.99 3.95
N CYS A 55 -15.22 -15.03 3.04
CA CYS A 55 -15.41 -14.62 1.66
C CYS A 55 -16.19 -15.65 0.85
N ALA A 56 -16.00 -16.93 1.15
CA ALA A 56 -16.66 -18.04 0.48
C ALA A 56 -18.20 -18.02 0.63
N ARG A 57 -18.74 -17.35 1.63
CA ARG A 57 -20.19 -17.20 1.79
C ARG A 57 -20.87 -16.49 0.60
N CYS A 58 -20.14 -15.56 -0.02
CA CYS A 58 -20.62 -14.82 -1.17
C CYS A 58 -19.94 -15.27 -2.46
N HIS A 59 -18.63 -15.55 -2.43
CA HIS A 59 -17.86 -15.92 -3.61
C HIS A 59 -17.87 -17.42 -3.92
N GLY A 60 -18.38 -18.27 -2.99
CA GLY A 60 -18.30 -19.72 -3.11
C GLY A 60 -16.96 -20.27 -2.61
N PRO A 61 -16.90 -21.60 -2.31
CA PRO A 61 -15.75 -22.23 -1.66
C PRO A 61 -14.49 -22.23 -2.53
N ARG A 62 -14.66 -22.14 -3.84
CA ARG A 62 -13.60 -22.07 -4.85
C ARG A 62 -13.76 -20.84 -5.76
N ALA A 63 -14.25 -19.72 -5.20
CA ALA A 63 -14.52 -18.48 -5.90
C ALA A 63 -15.69 -18.50 -6.89
N TYR A 64 -16.39 -19.59 -6.97
CA TYR A 64 -17.63 -19.82 -7.74
C TYR A 64 -18.16 -21.26 -7.50
N PRO A 65 -19.48 -21.53 -7.56
CA PRO A 65 -20.57 -20.55 -7.62
C PRO A 65 -20.83 -19.89 -6.26
N GLY A 66 -21.37 -18.67 -6.29
CA GLY A 66 -21.78 -17.91 -5.12
C GLY A 66 -22.67 -16.74 -5.50
N LYS A 67 -23.11 -15.98 -4.51
CA LYS A 67 -23.96 -14.78 -4.72
C LYS A 67 -23.20 -13.63 -5.40
N ALA A 68 -21.87 -13.58 -5.21
CA ALA A 68 -21.01 -12.59 -5.83
C ALA A 68 -20.56 -13.03 -7.22
N PRO A 69 -20.16 -12.07 -8.07
CA PRO A 69 -19.59 -12.39 -9.39
C PRO A 69 -18.36 -13.30 -9.28
N LYS A 70 -18.17 -14.13 -10.32
CA LYS A 70 -17.00 -15.01 -10.43
C LYS A 70 -15.71 -14.22 -10.33
N LEU A 71 -14.81 -14.64 -9.44
CA LEU A 71 -13.48 -14.06 -9.33
C LEU A 71 -12.59 -14.60 -10.47
N GLN A 72 -11.85 -13.69 -11.11
CA GLN A 72 -10.97 -13.98 -12.24
C GLN A 72 -9.56 -13.43 -11.95
N PRO A 73 -8.78 -14.07 -11.06
CA PRO A 73 -7.50 -13.52 -10.56
C PRO A 73 -6.52 -13.14 -11.67
N LYS A 74 -6.49 -13.90 -12.76
CA LYS A 74 -5.62 -13.61 -13.92
C LYS A 74 -5.88 -12.24 -14.58
N LYS A 75 -7.05 -11.66 -14.35
CA LYS A 75 -7.45 -10.34 -14.87
C LYS A 75 -7.19 -9.19 -13.90
N TYR A 76 -6.70 -9.48 -12.67
CA TYR A 76 -6.55 -8.49 -11.63
C TYR A 76 -5.08 -8.24 -11.32
N LYS A 77 -4.80 -6.99 -10.92
CA LYS A 77 -3.55 -6.64 -10.25
C LYS A 77 -3.72 -6.83 -8.73
N PRO A 78 -2.66 -7.18 -7.98
CA PRO A 78 -2.73 -7.36 -6.53
C PRO A 78 -3.31 -6.15 -5.80
N GLU A 79 -2.94 -4.94 -6.21
CA GLU A 79 -3.40 -3.67 -5.63
C GLU A 79 -4.91 -3.50 -5.78
N PHE A 80 -5.46 -3.91 -6.92
CA PHE A 80 -6.91 -3.90 -7.14
C PHE A 80 -7.62 -4.83 -6.15
N VAL A 81 -7.13 -6.06 -6.00
CA VAL A 81 -7.70 -7.05 -5.06
C VAL A 81 -7.61 -6.54 -3.62
N TYR A 82 -6.43 -6.05 -3.21
CA TYR A 82 -6.21 -5.48 -1.88
C TYR A 82 -7.16 -4.31 -1.59
N ARG A 83 -7.32 -3.40 -2.55
CA ARG A 83 -8.23 -2.26 -2.43
C ARG A 83 -9.69 -2.70 -2.27
N ARG A 84 -10.15 -3.71 -3.02
CA ARG A 84 -11.50 -4.27 -2.90
C ARG A 84 -11.73 -4.89 -1.53
N ILE A 85 -10.78 -5.68 -1.04
CA ILE A 85 -10.83 -6.25 0.31
C ILE A 85 -10.86 -5.14 1.36
N THR A 86 -10.03 -4.12 1.21
CA THR A 86 -9.89 -3.06 2.21
C THR A 86 -11.10 -2.13 2.24
N LYS A 87 -11.57 -1.65 1.07
CA LYS A 87 -12.62 -0.63 0.98
C LYS A 87 -14.03 -1.22 0.77
N GLY A 88 -14.12 -2.46 0.31
CA GLY A 88 -15.36 -3.01 -0.18
C GLY A 88 -15.76 -2.45 -1.56
N PHE A 89 -16.87 -2.94 -2.10
CA PHE A 89 -17.45 -2.41 -3.34
C PHE A 89 -18.87 -2.95 -3.55
N ARG A 90 -19.85 -2.06 -3.76
CA ARG A 90 -21.27 -2.43 -3.89
C ARG A 90 -21.70 -3.32 -2.70
N GLY A 91 -22.18 -4.55 -2.94
CA GLY A 91 -22.57 -5.50 -1.90
C GLY A 91 -21.41 -6.14 -1.12
N MET A 92 -20.16 -5.94 -1.53
CA MET A 92 -18.98 -6.43 -0.80
C MET A 92 -18.61 -5.47 0.35
N PRO A 93 -18.63 -5.91 1.63
CA PRO A 93 -18.31 -5.03 2.74
C PRO A 93 -16.82 -4.69 2.80
N SER A 94 -16.48 -3.59 3.46
CA SER A 94 -15.11 -3.26 3.85
C SER A 94 -14.62 -4.21 4.94
N TRP A 95 -13.43 -4.77 4.75
CA TRP A 95 -12.79 -5.65 5.73
C TRP A 95 -11.73 -4.95 6.57
N LYS A 96 -11.55 -3.61 6.39
CA LYS A 96 -10.52 -2.82 7.09
C LYS A 96 -10.63 -2.91 8.62
N LYS A 97 -11.84 -2.85 9.14
CA LYS A 97 -12.08 -2.94 10.61
C LYS A 97 -11.91 -4.36 11.17
N ARG A 98 -12.07 -5.39 10.34
CA ARG A 98 -12.07 -6.79 10.78
C ARG A 98 -10.73 -7.49 10.60
N TYR A 99 -9.97 -7.09 9.61
CA TYR A 99 -8.66 -7.65 9.28
C TYR A 99 -7.59 -6.57 9.31
N ASN A 100 -6.48 -6.84 10.02
CA ASN A 100 -5.32 -5.96 10.02
C ASN A 100 -4.64 -5.93 8.65
N LEU A 101 -3.61 -5.11 8.50
CA LEU A 101 -2.87 -4.95 7.25
C LEU A 101 -2.35 -6.28 6.71
N LYS A 102 -1.62 -7.05 7.55
CA LYS A 102 -1.03 -8.34 7.18
C LYS A 102 -2.09 -9.33 6.72
N GLN A 103 -3.22 -9.41 7.41
CA GLN A 103 -4.31 -10.31 7.07
C GLN A 103 -4.95 -9.96 5.71
N ARG A 104 -5.13 -8.68 5.40
CA ARG A 104 -5.65 -8.25 4.09
C ARG A 104 -4.63 -8.52 2.97
N LYS A 105 -3.34 -8.32 3.21
CA LYS A 105 -2.26 -8.74 2.29
C LYS A 105 -2.28 -10.26 2.07
N SER A 106 -2.46 -11.07 3.11
CA SER A 106 -2.56 -12.53 3.01
C SER A 106 -3.79 -12.98 2.23
N LEU A 107 -4.96 -12.34 2.41
CA LEU A 107 -6.14 -12.58 1.58
C LEU A 107 -5.85 -12.28 0.11
N THR A 108 -5.16 -11.18 -0.18
CA THR A 108 -4.72 -10.83 -1.53
C THR A 108 -3.79 -11.90 -2.09
N ALA A 109 -2.78 -12.32 -1.30
CA ALA A 109 -1.84 -13.37 -1.69
C ALA A 109 -2.56 -14.67 -2.09
N TYR A 110 -3.57 -15.08 -1.32
CA TYR A 110 -4.35 -16.27 -1.65
C TYR A 110 -5.15 -16.10 -2.94
N VAL A 111 -5.88 -14.99 -3.11
CA VAL A 111 -6.68 -14.74 -4.32
C VAL A 111 -5.79 -14.68 -5.56
N MET A 112 -4.58 -14.12 -5.46
CA MET A 112 -3.62 -14.01 -6.56
C MET A 112 -2.79 -15.29 -6.79
N SER A 113 -2.86 -16.27 -5.89
CA SER A 113 -2.04 -17.49 -5.98
C SER A 113 -2.49 -18.42 -7.11
N LYS A 114 -1.53 -19.21 -7.64
CA LYS A 114 -1.80 -20.28 -8.61
C LYS A 114 -2.76 -21.36 -8.05
N GLY A 115 -2.82 -21.50 -6.73
CA GLY A 115 -3.70 -22.44 -6.03
C GLY A 115 -5.16 -21.96 -5.87
N PHE A 116 -5.46 -20.71 -6.25
CA PHE A 116 -6.81 -20.18 -6.27
C PHE A 116 -7.52 -20.69 -7.53
N LYS A 117 -8.22 -21.81 -7.39
CA LYS A 117 -8.96 -22.46 -8.49
C LYS A 117 -10.47 -22.25 -8.27
N HIS A 118 -11.17 -22.03 -9.36
CA HIS A 118 -12.61 -22.02 -9.49
C HIS A 118 -13.07 -23.14 -10.42
#